data_e5774adf692d2178716a61dd1282ebf9
#
_entry.id   e5774adf692d2178716a61dd1282ebf9
#
_cell.length_a   1.000
_cell.length_b   1.000
_cell.length_c   1.000
_cell.angle_alpha   90.00
_cell.angle_beta   90.00
_cell.angle_gamma   90.00
#
_symmetry.space_group_name_H-M   'P 1'
#
loop_
_entity.id
_entity.type
_entity.pdbx_description
1 polymer ?
#
loop_
_entity_poly.entity_id
_entity_poly.type
_entity_poly.pdbx_seq_one_letter_code
_entity_poly.pdbx_strand_id
1 'polypeptide(L)'
;MRLCALSPCLRLRVGASECAGLGRARAARLFLRPRRRDTHRSRSPLTSTFPPPLSPISAKRYARAVAGYTAALALADTTGSNTPAGRDAAVLFANRAAAHVRLECFGAALADAGRAVEADPGYVKGYYRRADAALGLGRVTAALRDFKAASKVAPRDPDLRRKLAQCEKEAARARFEAAIAVPSADAVPVADRIDVRTMGVEADYVGPRMEEAAEEERAGASGKGGPGPARPAFKVTLPFVEGMIEAFRGQRSIHRRFAFEIVLAAKALLAAAPPVVDVPIPAGTHFTVCGDVHGQFYDLLRIFERNGAPSPSNPYLFNGDFVDRGSFSVEVILTLFAYKCLYPESLFLARGNHESAGMNKVYGFDGEVRAKFSPLLADLFRETFCALPLAHVLGGRVLVVHGGLFSRDGVTLADLRAIDRFREPPEEGLMCELLWSDPAPEPGRAPSKRGVGVAFGPDVTRAFLETNGLGLLVRSHEVKDGGFEVEHGGACVTVFSAPNYCDAMGNLGAWIRFEGADEPGGDPTPHFTTFEAAPHPPVRPMAFASPFMGGMFGL
;
A
#
# COMPACT_ATOMS: atom_id res chain seq x y z
N MET A 1 24.36 52.67 -6.63
CA MET A 1 23.44 53.70 -6.07
C MET A 1 22.06 53.08 -5.88
N ARG A 2 21.64 53.12 -4.59
CA ARG A 2 20.29 52.97 -4.01
C ARG A 2 19.57 51.63 -4.25
N LEU A 3 19.49 50.67 -3.26
CA LEU A 3 18.79 50.71 -1.93
C LEU A 3 17.27 50.87 -2.04
N CYS A 4 16.51 49.86 -1.65
CA CYS A 4 15.78 49.72 -0.37
C CYS A 4 14.92 48.46 -0.47
N ALA A 5 15.02 47.44 0.33
CA ALA A 5 14.60 47.26 1.74
C ALA A 5 13.05 47.24 1.85
N LEU A 6 12.37 46.37 2.52
CA LEU A 6 12.43 45.71 3.82
C LEU A 6 11.30 44.68 3.96
N SER A 7 11.54 43.65 4.73
CA SER A 7 10.59 42.75 5.42
C SER A 7 9.57 43.51 6.29
N PRO A 8 8.52 42.78 6.78
CA PRO A 8 8.68 42.33 8.16
C PRO A 8 8.17 40.92 8.51
N CYS A 9 8.92 40.26 9.38
CA CYS A 9 8.53 39.15 10.21
C CYS A 9 7.26 39.39 11.02
N LEU A 10 6.32 38.48 10.98
CA LEU A 10 5.31 38.30 12.03
C LEU A 10 5.75 37.19 12.98
N ARG A 11 6.29 37.59 14.13
CA ARG A 11 6.47 36.70 15.28
C ARG A 11 5.12 36.58 16.00
N LEU A 12 4.52 35.39 15.98
CA LEU A 12 3.49 35.01 16.94
C LEU A 12 4.16 34.51 18.22
N ARG A 13 4.12 35.36 19.26
CA ARG A 13 4.37 34.96 20.65
C ARG A 13 3.20 34.12 21.12
N VAL A 14 3.44 32.85 21.40
CA VAL A 14 2.55 32.04 22.23
C VAL A 14 3.00 32.24 23.68
N GLY A 15 2.13 32.85 24.48
CA GLY A 15 2.35 33.09 25.90
C GLY A 15 2.44 31.78 26.68
N ALA A 16 3.53 31.63 27.41
CA ALA A 16 3.68 30.61 28.44
C ALA A 16 3.04 31.18 29.72
N SER A 17 1.85 30.71 30.06
CA SER A 17 1.39 30.70 31.46
C SER A 17 0.25 29.69 31.60
N GLU A 18 0.29 28.98 32.74
CA GLU A 18 -0.69 28.01 33.26
C GLU A 18 -0.66 26.58 32.75
N CYS A 19 0.29 25.81 33.27
CA CYS A 19 0.11 24.39 33.62
C CYS A 19 1.18 23.92 34.62
N ALA A 20 1.25 24.60 35.77
CA ALA A 20 1.97 24.07 36.94
C ALA A 20 0.92 23.67 37.97
N GLY A 21 0.69 22.35 38.13
CA GLY A 21 -0.05 21.88 39.30
C GLY A 21 -1.14 20.82 39.03
N LEU A 22 -0.80 19.71 38.41
CA LEU A 22 -1.64 18.49 38.53
C LEU A 22 -0.73 17.25 38.63
N GLY A 23 -0.84 16.62 39.81
CA GLY A 23 0.05 15.56 40.25
C GLY A 23 0.18 14.37 39.30
N ARG A 24 1.37 13.81 39.28
CA ARG A 24 1.90 12.73 38.42
C ARG A 24 1.02 11.48 38.25
N ALA A 25 0.02 11.26 39.11
CA ALA A 25 -0.84 10.08 39.11
C ALA A 25 -2.17 10.23 38.30
N ARG A 26 -2.57 11.45 37.94
CA ARG A 26 -3.86 11.69 37.26
C ARG A 26 -3.79 11.64 35.72
N ALA A 27 -2.66 11.94 35.10
CA ALA A 27 -2.54 11.96 33.64
C ALA A 27 -2.69 10.59 32.98
N ALA A 28 -2.20 9.52 33.63
CA ALA A 28 -2.31 8.16 33.11
C ALA A 28 -3.73 7.55 33.25
N ARG A 29 -4.59 8.10 34.12
CA ARG A 29 -5.96 7.58 34.32
C ARG A 29 -7.04 8.27 33.46
N LEU A 30 -6.75 9.40 32.83
CA LEU A 30 -7.73 10.13 32.03
C LEU A 30 -7.97 9.54 30.62
N PHE A 31 -7.09 8.67 30.13
CA PHE A 31 -7.19 8.13 28.78
C PHE A 31 -7.81 6.74 28.64
N LEU A 32 -8.07 6.01 29.76
CA LEU A 32 -8.61 4.66 29.69
C LEU A 32 -9.57 4.38 30.87
N ARG A 33 -10.77 5.00 30.89
CA ARG A 33 -11.89 4.46 31.65
C ARG A 33 -12.80 3.68 30.70
N PRO A 34 -12.98 2.35 30.89
CA PRO A 34 -14.09 1.64 30.27
C PRO A 34 -15.39 2.15 30.93
N ARG A 35 -16.36 2.52 30.13
CA ARG A 35 -17.72 2.81 30.62
C ARG A 35 -18.23 1.59 31.38
N ARG A 36 -18.65 1.79 32.64
CA ARG A 36 -19.39 0.80 33.43
C ARG A 36 -20.68 0.46 32.64
N ARG A 37 -20.93 -0.82 32.48
CA ARG A 37 -22.19 -1.35 31.99
C ARG A 37 -23.24 -1.13 33.07
N ASP A 38 -24.28 -0.37 32.75
CA ASP A 38 -25.56 -0.44 33.45
C ASP A 38 -26.30 -1.72 33.03
N THR A 39 -26.59 -2.57 33.99
CA THR A 39 -27.39 -3.76 33.85
C THR A 39 -28.87 -3.38 34.01
N HIS A 40 -29.64 -3.55 32.97
CA HIS A 40 -31.02 -3.98 32.85
C HIS A 40 -31.72 -3.40 31.61
N ARG A 41 -31.96 -4.24 30.59
CA ARG A 41 -33.27 -4.45 30.00
C ARG A 41 -33.23 -5.32 28.73
N SER A 42 -34.14 -6.28 28.74
CA SER A 42 -34.90 -6.95 27.64
C SER A 42 -34.15 -7.40 26.38
N ARG A 43 -34.15 -8.71 26.18
CA ARG A 43 -33.80 -9.42 24.96
C ARG A 43 -34.67 -9.01 23.79
N SER A 44 -34.06 -8.55 22.69
CA SER A 44 -34.60 -8.54 21.33
C SER A 44 -33.54 -9.07 20.38
N PRO A 45 -33.87 -9.61 19.17
CA PRO A 45 -33.03 -10.57 18.48
C PRO A 45 -31.78 -9.97 17.87
N LEU A 46 -30.74 -10.79 17.84
CA LEU A 46 -29.40 -10.60 17.30
C LEU A 46 -29.36 -9.93 15.92
N THR A 47 -29.19 -8.62 15.91
CA THR A 47 -28.48 -7.94 14.83
C THR A 47 -27.03 -7.78 15.28
N SER A 48 -26.11 -8.43 14.59
CA SER A 48 -24.67 -8.32 14.83
C SER A 48 -24.23 -6.89 14.51
N THR A 49 -24.20 -6.01 15.51
CA THR A 49 -23.59 -4.68 15.39
C THR A 49 -22.08 -4.85 15.51
N PHE A 50 -21.41 -4.98 14.38
CA PHE A 50 -19.97 -4.76 14.30
C PHE A 50 -19.67 -3.28 14.58
N PRO A 51 -18.55 -2.95 15.28
CA PRO A 51 -18.16 -1.57 15.46
C PRO A 51 -17.85 -0.93 14.09
N PRO A 52 -18.19 0.35 13.90
CA PRO A 52 -17.94 1.06 12.64
C PRO A 52 -16.43 1.14 12.35
N PRO A 53 -16.03 1.29 11.07
CA PRO A 53 -14.65 1.50 10.68
C PRO A 53 -14.03 2.70 11.40
N LEU A 54 -12.70 2.73 11.49
CA LEU A 54 -11.97 3.80 12.20
C LEU A 54 -12.30 5.15 11.56
N SER A 55 -13.00 6.03 12.28
CA SER A 55 -13.25 7.40 11.81
C SER A 55 -11.95 8.21 11.76
N PRO A 56 -11.85 9.30 10.97
CA PRO A 56 -10.72 10.23 10.94
C PRO A 56 -10.29 10.70 12.33
N ILE A 57 -11.25 10.82 13.24
CA ILE A 57 -11.05 11.06 14.67
C ILE A 57 -10.20 9.96 15.31
N SER A 58 -10.24 8.72 14.80
CA SER A 58 -9.52 7.57 15.39
C SER A 58 -8.03 7.60 15.09
N ALA A 59 -7.60 7.88 13.85
CA ALA A 59 -6.18 7.94 13.50
C ALA A 59 -5.49 9.09 14.25
N LYS A 60 -6.08 10.29 14.26
CA LYS A 60 -5.59 11.43 15.04
C LYS A 60 -5.55 11.13 16.55
N ARG A 61 -6.48 10.32 17.05
CA ARG A 61 -6.45 9.85 18.45
C ARG A 61 -5.31 8.88 18.74
N TYR A 62 -4.98 7.96 17.82
CA TYR A 62 -3.84 7.06 17.99
C TYR A 62 -2.50 7.78 17.87
N ALA A 63 -2.34 8.73 16.96
CA ALA A 63 -1.15 9.59 16.88
C ALA A 63 -0.95 10.40 18.18
N ARG A 64 -2.01 10.98 18.73
CA ARG A 64 -1.99 11.65 20.04
C ARG A 64 -1.64 10.69 21.18
N ALA A 65 -2.13 9.45 21.13
CA ALA A 65 -1.80 8.43 22.12
C ALA A 65 -0.30 8.07 22.07
N VAL A 66 0.28 7.90 20.87
CA VAL A 66 1.72 7.68 20.69
C VAL A 66 2.52 8.83 21.31
N ALA A 67 2.18 10.08 21.00
CA ALA A 67 2.84 11.25 21.56
C ALA A 67 2.73 11.29 23.10
N GLY A 68 1.56 11.01 23.66
CA GLY A 68 1.33 10.96 25.11
C GLY A 68 2.13 9.87 25.81
N TYR A 69 2.18 8.66 25.25
CA TYR A 69 3.00 7.58 25.79
C TYR A 69 4.50 7.85 25.66
N THR A 70 4.92 8.52 24.56
CA THR A 70 6.32 8.93 24.38
C THR A 70 6.74 9.94 25.44
N ALA A 71 5.92 10.95 25.72
CA ALA A 71 6.17 11.92 26.80
C ALA A 71 6.19 11.24 28.18
N ALA A 72 5.29 10.29 28.44
CA ALA A 72 5.27 9.55 29.70
C ALA A 72 6.52 8.68 29.91
N LEU A 73 7.00 8.03 28.85
CA LEU A 73 8.24 7.23 28.88
C LEU A 73 9.46 8.12 29.09
N ALA A 74 9.54 9.29 28.43
CA ALA A 74 10.63 10.26 28.62
C ALA A 74 10.68 10.80 30.05
N LEU A 75 9.53 11.03 30.70
CA LEU A 75 9.48 11.44 32.10
C LEU A 75 9.93 10.32 33.06
N ALA A 76 9.64 9.06 32.72
CA ALA A 76 10.09 7.92 33.51
C ALA A 76 11.63 7.70 33.44
N ASP A 77 12.24 8.07 32.31
CA ASP A 77 13.69 7.96 32.08
C ASP A 77 14.51 8.99 32.88
N THR A 78 13.92 10.17 33.18
CA THR A 78 14.60 11.23 33.96
C THR A 78 14.82 10.87 35.44
N THR A 79 14.30 9.76 35.93
CA THR A 79 14.43 9.32 37.31
C THR A 79 15.69 8.46 37.60
N GLY A 80 16.65 8.40 36.65
CA GLY A 80 18.02 7.90 36.89
C GLY A 80 18.24 6.40 36.62
N SER A 81 17.30 5.73 35.95
CA SER A 81 17.46 4.36 35.46
C SER A 81 17.50 4.40 33.91
N ASN A 82 18.58 3.92 33.31
CA ASN A 82 18.83 3.93 31.87
C ASN A 82 17.77 3.19 31.02
N THR A 83 16.77 2.58 31.64
CA THR A 83 15.57 2.02 31.00
C THR A 83 14.44 1.98 32.04
N PRO A 84 13.23 2.49 31.73
CA PRO A 84 12.07 2.25 32.60
C PRO A 84 11.86 0.76 32.76
N ALA A 85 12.08 0.25 33.98
CA ALA A 85 11.94 -1.17 34.30
C ALA A 85 10.65 -1.43 35.07
N GLY A 86 10.12 -2.65 34.95
CA GLY A 86 8.97 -3.11 35.70
C GLY A 86 7.62 -2.94 35.00
N ARG A 87 6.56 -3.27 35.72
CA ARG A 87 5.20 -3.41 35.22
C ARG A 87 4.65 -2.13 34.57
N ASP A 88 4.92 -0.96 35.12
CA ASP A 88 4.39 0.31 34.60
C ASP A 88 5.02 0.67 33.26
N ALA A 89 6.32 0.46 33.12
CA ALA A 89 7.01 0.63 31.83
C ALA A 89 6.50 -0.35 30.78
N ALA A 90 6.32 -1.63 31.13
CA ALA A 90 5.75 -2.64 30.24
C ALA A 90 4.35 -2.25 29.76
N VAL A 91 3.52 -1.67 30.62
CA VAL A 91 2.19 -1.17 30.27
C VAL A 91 2.26 0.00 29.30
N LEU A 92 3.16 0.97 29.50
CA LEU A 92 3.32 2.13 28.62
C LEU A 92 3.81 1.71 27.23
N PHE A 93 4.85 0.87 27.16
CA PHE A 93 5.36 0.34 25.90
C PHE A 93 4.30 -0.48 25.15
N ALA A 94 3.60 -1.40 25.81
CA ALA A 94 2.57 -2.22 25.16
C ALA A 94 1.37 -1.41 24.68
N ASN A 95 1.01 -0.32 25.37
CA ASN A 95 -0.05 0.59 24.94
C ASN A 95 0.40 1.43 23.74
N ARG A 96 1.66 1.89 23.71
CA ARG A 96 2.22 2.60 22.56
C ARG A 96 2.34 1.67 21.37
N ALA A 97 2.79 0.41 21.57
CA ALA A 97 2.78 -0.62 20.54
C ALA A 97 1.37 -0.85 19.96
N ALA A 98 0.34 -0.90 20.81
CA ALA A 98 -1.04 -1.04 20.34
C ALA A 98 -1.50 0.16 19.50
N ALA A 99 -1.07 1.37 19.82
CA ALA A 99 -1.35 2.55 19.03
C ALA A 99 -0.58 2.52 17.69
N HIS A 100 0.68 2.10 17.70
CA HIS A 100 1.49 1.89 16.49
C HIS A 100 0.89 0.82 15.56
N VAL A 101 0.38 -0.31 16.09
CA VAL A 101 -0.34 -1.31 15.28
C VAL A 101 -1.54 -0.69 14.57
N ARG A 102 -2.31 0.18 15.26
CA ARG A 102 -3.46 0.87 14.66
C ARG A 102 -3.08 1.91 13.60
N LEU A 103 -1.86 2.42 13.66
CA LEU A 103 -1.26 3.32 12.67
C LEU A 103 -0.44 2.57 11.61
N GLU A 104 -0.43 1.23 11.67
CA GLU A 104 0.34 0.35 10.79
C GLU A 104 1.86 0.58 10.83
N CYS A 105 2.34 1.23 11.86
CA CYS A 105 3.75 1.37 12.18
C CYS A 105 4.26 0.08 12.87
N PHE A 106 4.23 -1.05 12.14
CA PHE A 106 4.46 -2.37 12.72
C PHE A 106 5.88 -2.56 13.24
N GLY A 107 6.90 -1.92 12.63
CA GLY A 107 8.27 -1.92 13.13
C GLY A 107 8.41 -1.24 14.49
N ALA A 108 7.82 -0.05 14.63
CA ALA A 108 7.76 0.66 15.89
C ALA A 108 6.96 -0.14 16.95
N ALA A 109 5.87 -0.79 16.53
CA ALA A 109 5.09 -1.66 17.39
C ALA A 109 5.88 -2.88 17.89
N LEU A 110 6.68 -3.52 17.01
CA LEU A 110 7.56 -4.63 17.38
C LEU A 110 8.61 -4.21 18.40
N ALA A 111 9.26 -3.05 18.17
CA ALA A 111 10.27 -2.51 19.08
C ALA A 111 9.68 -2.22 20.46
N ASP A 112 8.54 -1.52 20.52
CA ASP A 112 7.88 -1.21 21.77
C ASP A 112 7.35 -2.45 22.50
N ALA A 113 6.75 -3.39 21.78
CA ALA A 113 6.29 -4.64 22.37
C ALA A 113 7.46 -5.52 22.86
N GLY A 114 8.62 -5.48 22.18
CA GLY A 114 9.87 -6.08 22.64
C GLY A 114 10.31 -5.48 23.97
N ARG A 115 10.40 -4.16 24.06
CA ARG A 115 10.71 -3.43 25.32
C ARG A 115 9.71 -3.73 26.43
N ALA A 116 8.42 -3.90 26.10
CA ALA A 116 7.42 -4.29 27.09
C ALA A 116 7.67 -5.68 27.67
N VAL A 117 8.10 -6.65 26.85
CA VAL A 117 8.47 -8.00 27.29
C VAL A 117 9.77 -8.00 28.10
N GLU A 118 10.75 -7.18 27.73
CA GLU A 118 12.00 -6.99 28.47
C GLU A 118 11.76 -6.37 29.83
N ALA A 119 10.91 -5.34 29.93
CA ALA A 119 10.57 -4.66 31.18
C ALA A 119 9.79 -5.56 32.15
N ASP A 120 8.89 -6.40 31.67
CA ASP A 120 8.15 -7.40 32.48
C ASP A 120 7.82 -8.64 31.63
N PRO A 121 8.64 -9.71 31.72
CA PRO A 121 8.40 -10.98 31.02
C PRO A 121 7.07 -11.67 31.41
N GLY A 122 6.46 -11.31 32.54
CA GLY A 122 5.12 -11.77 32.94
C GLY A 122 3.97 -10.99 32.35
N TYR A 123 4.24 -9.93 31.54
CA TYR A 123 3.20 -9.09 31.00
C TYR A 123 2.67 -9.63 29.66
N VAL A 124 1.62 -10.41 29.70
CA VAL A 124 0.99 -11.10 28.55
C VAL A 124 0.74 -10.17 27.35
N LYS A 125 0.31 -8.92 27.60
CA LYS A 125 0.02 -7.96 26.52
C LYS A 125 1.25 -7.56 25.71
N GLY A 126 2.48 -7.63 26.27
CA GLY A 126 3.71 -7.42 25.53
C GLY A 126 3.86 -8.43 24.39
N TYR A 127 3.78 -9.71 24.71
CA TYR A 127 3.81 -10.80 23.71
C TYR A 127 2.66 -10.68 22.70
N TYR A 128 1.45 -10.40 23.19
CA TYR A 128 0.27 -10.26 22.35
C TYR A 128 0.43 -9.14 21.31
N ARG A 129 0.92 -7.96 21.71
CA ARG A 129 1.15 -6.83 20.80
C ARG A 129 2.28 -7.09 19.82
N ARG A 130 3.34 -7.81 20.27
CA ARG A 130 4.43 -8.21 19.38
C ARG A 130 3.95 -9.21 18.31
N ALA A 131 3.10 -10.16 18.70
CA ALA A 131 2.46 -11.08 17.77
C ALA A 131 1.53 -10.36 16.77
N ASP A 132 0.70 -9.42 17.25
CA ASP A 132 -0.17 -8.62 16.37
C ASP A 132 0.67 -7.83 15.33
N ALA A 133 1.76 -7.18 15.75
CA ALA A 133 2.64 -6.45 14.85
C ALA A 133 3.35 -7.38 13.84
N ALA A 134 3.79 -8.57 14.29
CA ALA A 134 4.38 -9.58 13.41
C ALA A 134 3.38 -10.09 12.36
N LEU A 135 2.10 -10.27 12.72
CA LEU A 135 1.05 -10.63 11.77
C LEU A 135 0.80 -9.53 10.73
N GLY A 136 0.84 -8.26 11.14
CA GLY A 136 0.73 -7.13 10.22
C GLY A 136 1.83 -7.10 9.16
N LEU A 137 3.00 -7.66 9.47
CA LEU A 137 4.13 -7.85 8.54
C LEU A 137 4.11 -9.20 7.81
N GLY A 138 3.05 -10.01 7.95
CA GLY A 138 2.98 -11.35 7.38
C GLY A 138 3.91 -12.38 8.04
N ARG A 139 4.59 -12.04 9.15
CA ARG A 139 5.57 -12.90 9.86
C ARG A 139 4.86 -13.89 10.79
N VAL A 140 4.06 -14.81 10.20
CA VAL A 140 3.19 -15.75 10.91
C VAL A 140 3.97 -16.64 11.91
N THR A 141 5.19 -17.09 11.54
CA THR A 141 6.02 -17.94 12.44
C THR A 141 6.48 -17.17 13.68
N ALA A 142 6.82 -15.90 13.55
CA ALA A 142 7.19 -15.04 14.67
C ALA A 142 5.99 -14.80 15.60
N ALA A 143 4.83 -14.48 15.01
CA ALA A 143 3.59 -14.30 15.76
C ALA A 143 3.18 -15.56 16.54
N LEU A 144 3.30 -16.74 15.91
CA LEU A 144 3.01 -18.03 16.55
C LEU A 144 3.88 -18.26 17.78
N ARG A 145 5.17 -17.91 17.71
CA ARG A 145 6.10 -18.01 18.85
C ARG A 145 5.65 -17.15 20.02
N ASP A 146 5.23 -15.92 19.74
CA ASP A 146 4.77 -14.98 20.76
C ASP A 146 3.41 -15.35 21.35
N PHE A 147 2.45 -15.81 20.54
CA PHE A 147 1.19 -16.34 21.07
C PHE A 147 1.39 -17.58 21.93
N LYS A 148 2.33 -18.48 21.60
CA LYS A 148 2.70 -19.61 22.45
C LYS A 148 3.34 -19.15 23.77
N ALA A 149 4.20 -18.14 23.73
CA ALA A 149 4.79 -17.56 24.94
C ALA A 149 3.70 -16.92 25.83
N ALA A 150 2.81 -16.11 25.24
CA ALA A 150 1.67 -15.52 25.94
C ALA A 150 0.75 -16.56 26.59
N SER A 151 0.48 -17.67 25.88
CA SER A 151 -0.37 -18.77 26.38
C SER A 151 0.23 -19.51 27.56
N LYS A 152 1.56 -19.55 27.69
CA LYS A 152 2.22 -20.09 28.89
C LYS A 152 1.99 -19.20 30.12
N VAL A 153 1.95 -17.87 29.92
CA VAL A 153 1.72 -16.91 31.01
C VAL A 153 0.25 -16.81 31.37
N ALA A 154 -0.67 -16.91 30.40
CA ALA A 154 -2.12 -16.82 30.62
C ALA A 154 -2.90 -17.95 29.92
N PRO A 155 -2.79 -19.20 30.42
CA PRO A 155 -3.35 -20.38 29.72
C PRO A 155 -4.87 -20.42 29.69
N ARG A 156 -5.57 -19.62 30.51
CA ARG A 156 -7.04 -19.58 30.60
C ARG A 156 -7.68 -18.45 29.80
N ASP A 157 -6.89 -17.58 29.17
CA ASP A 157 -7.41 -16.46 28.35
C ASP A 157 -8.08 -17.00 27.08
N PRO A 158 -9.41 -16.77 26.88
CA PRO A 158 -10.14 -17.32 25.75
C PRO A 158 -9.78 -16.65 24.42
N ASP A 159 -9.49 -15.35 24.45
CA ASP A 159 -9.13 -14.60 23.24
C ASP A 159 -7.75 -15.02 22.74
N LEU A 160 -6.83 -15.20 23.66
CA LEU A 160 -5.48 -15.69 23.36
C LEU A 160 -5.52 -17.11 22.78
N ARG A 161 -6.32 -18.02 23.35
CA ARG A 161 -6.48 -19.38 22.83
C ARG A 161 -7.05 -19.38 21.40
N ARG A 162 -8.05 -18.54 21.15
CA ARG A 162 -8.64 -18.41 19.81
C ARG A 162 -7.60 -17.92 18.80
N LYS A 163 -6.85 -16.85 19.11
CA LYS A 163 -5.78 -16.32 18.24
C LYS A 163 -4.65 -17.30 18.04
N LEU A 164 -4.22 -18.02 19.09
CA LEU A 164 -3.20 -19.06 18.97
C LEU A 164 -3.64 -20.16 18.00
N ALA A 165 -4.83 -20.74 18.18
CA ALA A 165 -5.36 -21.79 17.33
C ALA A 165 -5.47 -21.34 15.87
N GLN A 166 -5.92 -20.11 15.63
CA GLN A 166 -5.99 -19.52 14.31
C GLN A 166 -4.60 -19.36 13.70
N CYS A 167 -3.62 -18.84 14.46
CA CYS A 167 -2.24 -18.66 14.00
C CYS A 167 -1.55 -20.02 13.72
N GLU A 168 -1.84 -21.06 14.51
CA GLU A 168 -1.36 -22.44 14.27
C GLU A 168 -1.90 -22.99 12.93
N LYS A 169 -3.18 -22.75 12.64
CA LYS A 169 -3.79 -23.16 11.37
C LYS A 169 -3.11 -22.48 10.17
N GLU A 170 -2.90 -21.17 10.25
CA GLU A 170 -2.22 -20.43 9.17
C GLU A 170 -0.75 -20.84 9.03
N ALA A 171 -0.03 -21.04 10.12
CA ALA A 171 1.35 -21.53 10.07
C ALA A 171 1.45 -22.97 9.51
N ALA A 172 0.47 -23.82 9.79
CA ALA A 172 0.39 -25.17 9.21
C ALA A 172 0.09 -25.08 7.70
N ARG A 173 -0.82 -24.20 7.30
CA ARG A 173 -1.15 -23.96 5.90
C ARG A 173 0.06 -23.42 5.13
N ALA A 174 0.75 -22.42 5.65
CA ALA A 174 1.95 -21.84 5.03
C ALA A 174 3.06 -22.89 4.86
N ARG A 175 3.27 -23.75 5.87
CA ARG A 175 4.24 -24.87 5.78
C ARG A 175 3.83 -25.90 4.73
N PHE A 176 2.55 -26.24 4.64
CA PHE A 176 2.04 -27.16 3.63
C PHE A 176 2.23 -26.57 2.22
N GLU A 177 1.84 -25.30 2.01
CA GLU A 177 2.05 -24.59 0.74
C GLU A 177 3.54 -24.57 0.35
N ALA A 178 4.44 -24.29 1.31
CA ALA A 178 5.87 -24.30 1.08
C ALA A 178 6.42 -25.71 0.75
N ALA A 179 5.87 -26.76 1.37
CA ALA A 179 6.31 -28.15 1.15
C ALA A 179 5.90 -28.70 -0.22
N ILE A 180 4.79 -28.21 -0.79
CA ILE A 180 4.32 -28.61 -2.12
C ILE A 180 4.75 -27.64 -3.23
N ALA A 181 5.42 -26.54 -2.86
CA ALA A 181 5.91 -25.56 -3.82
C ALA A 181 6.99 -26.21 -4.72
N VAL A 182 6.73 -26.21 -6.01
CA VAL A 182 7.75 -26.59 -7.00
C VAL A 182 8.81 -25.47 -7.03
N PRO A 183 10.12 -25.81 -7.05
CA PRO A 183 11.16 -24.79 -7.22
C PRO A 183 10.85 -23.88 -8.43
N SER A 184 11.05 -22.60 -8.29
CA SER A 184 10.66 -21.61 -9.32
C SER A 184 11.32 -21.87 -10.68
N ALA A 185 12.51 -22.49 -10.68
CA ALA A 185 13.23 -22.86 -11.89
C ALA A 185 12.54 -23.98 -12.70
N ASP A 186 11.76 -24.85 -12.02
CA ASP A 186 11.11 -26.01 -12.63
C ASP A 186 9.58 -25.81 -12.78
N ALA A 187 9.05 -24.71 -12.25
CA ALA A 187 7.62 -24.45 -12.29
C ALA A 187 7.20 -23.90 -13.65
N VAL A 188 6.26 -24.58 -14.32
CA VAL A 188 5.61 -24.01 -15.51
C VAL A 188 4.83 -22.76 -15.09
N PRO A 189 5.09 -21.59 -15.72
CA PRO A 189 4.37 -20.36 -15.41
C PRO A 189 2.86 -20.54 -15.41
N VAL A 190 2.15 -19.85 -14.53
CA VAL A 190 0.69 -19.95 -14.45
C VAL A 190 0.05 -19.54 -15.78
N ALA A 191 0.58 -18.50 -16.42
CA ALA A 191 0.11 -18.01 -17.72
C ALA A 191 0.18 -19.10 -18.81
N ASP A 192 1.22 -19.94 -18.81
CA ASP A 192 1.43 -20.99 -19.82
C ASP A 192 0.49 -22.20 -19.64
N ARG A 193 -0.14 -22.31 -18.46
CA ARG A 193 -1.12 -23.38 -18.15
C ARG A 193 -2.55 -23.00 -18.50
N ILE A 194 -2.78 -21.75 -18.90
CA ILE A 194 -4.13 -21.22 -19.14
C ILE A 194 -4.41 -21.22 -20.63
N ASP A 195 -5.40 -22.01 -21.06
CA ASP A 195 -5.98 -21.92 -22.39
C ASP A 195 -7.36 -21.25 -22.33
N VAL A 196 -7.39 -19.95 -22.58
CA VAL A 196 -8.62 -19.14 -22.58
C VAL A 196 -9.64 -19.59 -23.63
N ARG A 197 -9.21 -20.30 -24.70
CA ARG A 197 -10.10 -20.82 -25.75
C ARG A 197 -11.05 -21.87 -25.22
N THR A 198 -10.67 -22.55 -24.13
CA THR A 198 -11.52 -23.53 -23.46
C THR A 198 -12.60 -22.90 -22.59
N MET A 199 -12.53 -21.58 -22.37
CA MET A 199 -13.50 -20.83 -21.58
C MET A 199 -14.59 -20.28 -22.52
N GLY A 200 -15.64 -21.09 -22.80
CA GLY A 200 -16.79 -20.63 -23.60
C GLY A 200 -17.47 -19.43 -22.94
N VAL A 201 -17.98 -18.49 -23.77
CA VAL A 201 -18.85 -17.41 -23.30
C VAL A 201 -20.28 -17.83 -23.62
N GLU A 202 -21.12 -17.90 -22.61
CA GLU A 202 -22.50 -18.33 -22.72
C GLU A 202 -23.28 -17.42 -23.71
N ALA A 203 -24.23 -18.00 -24.46
CA ALA A 203 -25.00 -17.26 -25.46
C ALA A 203 -25.86 -16.16 -24.83
N ASP A 204 -26.35 -16.40 -23.62
CA ASP A 204 -27.17 -15.49 -22.82
C ASP A 204 -26.37 -14.48 -21.97
N TYR A 205 -25.04 -14.48 -22.06
CA TYR A 205 -24.22 -13.46 -21.40
C TYR A 205 -24.52 -12.06 -21.96
N VAL A 206 -25.02 -11.18 -21.10
CA VAL A 206 -25.46 -9.80 -21.46
C VAL A 206 -24.41 -8.71 -21.11
N GLY A 207 -23.23 -9.09 -20.62
CA GLY A 207 -22.14 -8.14 -20.32
C GLY A 207 -21.36 -7.71 -21.56
N PRO A 208 -20.36 -6.84 -21.37
CA PRO A 208 -19.49 -6.38 -22.46
C PRO A 208 -18.71 -7.54 -23.07
N ARG A 209 -18.60 -7.57 -24.39
CA ARG A 209 -17.86 -8.61 -25.15
C ARG A 209 -16.63 -8.01 -25.81
N MET A 210 -15.50 -8.70 -25.71
CA MET A 210 -14.32 -8.37 -26.50
C MET A 210 -14.52 -8.79 -27.95
N GLU A 211 -13.93 -8.04 -28.87
CA GLU A 211 -13.82 -8.40 -30.27
C GLU A 211 -12.76 -9.48 -30.46
N GLU A 212 -13.03 -10.45 -31.36
CA GLU A 212 -11.99 -11.41 -31.72
C GLU A 212 -10.88 -10.71 -32.50
N ALA A 213 -9.62 -10.99 -32.14
CA ALA A 213 -8.48 -10.49 -32.88
C ALA A 213 -8.47 -11.08 -34.29
N ALA A 214 -8.16 -10.24 -35.31
CA ALA A 214 -8.07 -10.70 -36.68
C ALA A 214 -7.05 -11.84 -36.86
N GLU A 215 -7.27 -12.77 -37.79
CA GLU A 215 -6.37 -13.90 -38.02
C GLU A 215 -4.93 -13.46 -38.33
N GLU A 216 -4.76 -12.32 -39.01
CA GLU A 216 -3.44 -11.74 -39.29
C GLU A 216 -2.70 -11.28 -38.03
N GLU A 217 -3.42 -10.73 -37.05
CA GLU A 217 -2.88 -10.36 -35.73
C GLU A 217 -2.49 -11.61 -34.92
N ARG A 218 -3.20 -12.74 -35.13
CA ARG A 218 -2.91 -14.05 -34.52
C ARG A 218 -1.71 -14.74 -35.17
N ALA A 219 -1.56 -14.61 -36.50
CA ALA A 219 -0.54 -15.31 -37.30
C ALA A 219 0.84 -14.61 -37.27
N GLY A 220 0.91 -13.31 -37.01
CA GLY A 220 2.16 -12.55 -37.02
C GLY A 220 3.20 -12.92 -35.95
N ALA A 221 2.97 -13.96 -35.15
CA ALA A 221 3.86 -14.46 -34.11
C ALA A 221 4.70 -15.68 -34.52
N SER A 222 4.56 -16.22 -35.73
CA SER A 222 5.36 -17.35 -36.22
C SER A 222 6.70 -16.96 -36.87
N GLY A 223 7.32 -15.85 -36.43
CA GLY A 223 8.70 -15.53 -36.75
C GLY A 223 9.64 -16.54 -36.10
N LYS A 224 10.50 -17.15 -36.91
CA LYS A 224 11.53 -18.15 -36.61
C LYS A 224 12.15 -18.01 -35.21
N GLY A 225 11.73 -18.84 -34.23
CA GLY A 225 12.39 -18.93 -32.94
C GLY A 225 11.48 -19.29 -31.79
N GLY A 226 11.01 -20.55 -31.68
CA GLY A 226 10.34 -21.10 -30.49
C GLY A 226 8.87 -20.69 -30.28
N PRO A 227 8.11 -21.42 -29.46
CA PRO A 227 6.75 -21.00 -29.09
C PRO A 227 6.82 -19.77 -28.18
N GLY A 228 6.70 -18.59 -28.77
CA GLY A 228 6.45 -17.37 -28.01
C GLY A 228 5.10 -17.43 -27.30
N PRO A 229 4.86 -16.62 -26.24
CA PRO A 229 3.59 -16.60 -25.56
C PRO A 229 2.45 -16.40 -26.55
N ALA A 230 1.42 -17.23 -26.47
CA ALA A 230 0.25 -17.15 -27.34
C ALA A 230 -0.33 -15.73 -27.27
N ARG A 231 -0.44 -15.04 -28.42
CA ARG A 231 -1.09 -13.74 -28.45
C ARG A 231 -2.55 -13.85 -28.02
N PRO A 232 -3.10 -12.81 -27.33
CA PRO A 232 -4.48 -12.84 -26.89
C PRO A 232 -5.42 -13.11 -28.07
N ALA A 233 -6.40 -13.98 -27.88
CA ALA A 233 -7.38 -14.31 -28.91
C ALA A 233 -8.38 -13.15 -29.14
N PHE A 234 -8.42 -12.20 -28.22
CA PHE A 234 -9.33 -11.06 -28.19
C PHE A 234 -8.56 -9.75 -28.09
N LYS A 235 -9.15 -8.71 -28.67
CA LYS A 235 -8.63 -7.35 -28.62
C LYS A 235 -9.41 -6.53 -27.59
N VAL A 236 -8.67 -5.83 -26.73
CA VAL A 236 -9.26 -4.81 -25.85
C VAL A 236 -9.55 -3.57 -26.70
N THR A 237 -10.82 -3.18 -26.77
CA THR A 237 -11.28 -1.97 -27.49
C THR A 237 -11.85 -0.95 -26.52
N LEU A 238 -11.90 0.33 -26.91
CA LEU A 238 -12.45 1.37 -26.03
C LEU A 238 -13.92 1.08 -25.65
N PRO A 239 -14.82 0.68 -26.59
CA PRO A 239 -16.20 0.32 -26.21
C PRO A 239 -16.27 -0.84 -25.20
N PHE A 240 -15.36 -1.81 -25.29
CA PHE A 240 -15.30 -2.87 -24.30
C PHE A 240 -14.89 -2.33 -22.92
N VAL A 241 -13.86 -1.47 -22.84
CA VAL A 241 -13.40 -0.87 -21.58
C VAL A 241 -14.50 -0.03 -20.94
N GLU A 242 -15.18 0.81 -21.71
CA GLU A 242 -16.31 1.61 -21.25
C GLU A 242 -17.47 0.74 -20.75
N GLY A 243 -17.84 -0.29 -21.50
CA GLY A 243 -18.86 -1.26 -21.08
C GLY A 243 -18.48 -2.04 -19.83
N MET A 244 -17.19 -2.37 -19.65
CA MET A 244 -16.66 -3.02 -18.46
C MET A 244 -16.75 -2.09 -17.24
N ILE A 245 -16.33 -0.84 -17.37
CA ILE A 245 -16.41 0.17 -16.32
C ILE A 245 -17.87 0.35 -15.88
N GLU A 246 -18.80 0.43 -16.82
CA GLU A 246 -20.22 0.57 -16.52
C GLU A 246 -20.81 -0.69 -15.84
N ALA A 247 -20.36 -1.88 -16.24
CA ALA A 247 -20.73 -3.11 -15.53
C ALA A 247 -20.23 -3.09 -14.08
N PHE A 248 -18.97 -2.69 -13.85
CA PHE A 248 -18.38 -2.57 -12.51
C PHE A 248 -19.04 -1.46 -11.68
N ARG A 249 -19.38 -0.32 -12.27
CA ARG A 249 -20.14 0.75 -11.61
C ARG A 249 -21.49 0.23 -11.08
N GLY A 250 -22.13 -0.67 -11.83
CA GLY A 250 -23.34 -1.38 -11.44
C GLY A 250 -23.13 -2.63 -10.59
N GLN A 251 -21.93 -2.83 -10.03
CA GLN A 251 -21.55 -4.01 -9.22
C GLN A 251 -21.76 -5.35 -9.95
N ARG A 252 -21.64 -5.36 -11.28
CA ARG A 252 -21.72 -6.56 -12.12
C ARG A 252 -20.31 -6.98 -12.54
N SER A 253 -20.06 -8.27 -12.56
CA SER A 253 -18.79 -8.83 -13.04
C SER A 253 -18.79 -8.96 -14.57
N ILE A 254 -17.59 -8.94 -15.16
CA ILE A 254 -17.41 -9.38 -16.56
C ILE A 254 -17.26 -10.91 -16.61
N HIS A 255 -17.43 -11.46 -17.82
CA HIS A 255 -17.19 -12.88 -18.01
C HIS A 255 -15.74 -13.26 -17.69
N ARG A 256 -15.54 -14.42 -16.99
CA ARG A 256 -14.22 -14.87 -16.54
C ARG A 256 -13.17 -14.91 -17.67
N ARG A 257 -13.55 -15.34 -18.87
CA ARG A 257 -12.68 -15.39 -20.04
C ARG A 257 -12.03 -14.03 -20.30
N PHE A 258 -12.82 -12.95 -20.31
CA PHE A 258 -12.31 -11.61 -20.59
C PHE A 258 -11.39 -11.10 -19.46
N ALA A 259 -11.65 -11.48 -18.21
CA ALA A 259 -10.73 -11.17 -17.12
C ALA A 259 -9.36 -11.86 -17.31
N PHE A 260 -9.35 -13.14 -17.69
CA PHE A 260 -8.11 -13.85 -18.00
C PHE A 260 -7.38 -13.24 -19.20
N GLU A 261 -8.09 -12.91 -20.29
CA GLU A 261 -7.49 -12.29 -21.48
C GLU A 261 -6.83 -10.95 -21.16
N ILE A 262 -7.50 -10.08 -20.37
CA ILE A 262 -6.92 -8.79 -19.92
C ILE A 262 -5.63 -9.01 -19.13
N VAL A 263 -5.64 -9.93 -18.15
CA VAL A 263 -4.49 -10.14 -17.27
C VAL A 263 -3.32 -10.77 -18.02
N LEU A 264 -3.58 -11.72 -18.94
CA LEU A 264 -2.55 -12.32 -19.79
C LEU A 264 -1.92 -11.30 -20.74
N ALA A 265 -2.74 -10.46 -21.38
CA ALA A 265 -2.27 -9.42 -22.29
C ALA A 265 -1.47 -8.35 -21.54
N ALA A 266 -1.96 -7.89 -20.38
CA ALA A 266 -1.24 -6.96 -19.52
C ALA A 266 0.10 -7.53 -19.04
N LYS A 267 0.12 -8.81 -18.59
CA LYS A 267 1.35 -9.50 -18.20
C LYS A 267 2.41 -9.48 -19.31
N ALA A 268 2.01 -9.78 -20.53
CA ALA A 268 2.93 -9.79 -21.67
C ALA A 268 3.55 -8.40 -21.92
N LEU A 269 2.74 -7.32 -21.86
CA LEU A 269 3.21 -5.94 -22.01
C LEU A 269 4.14 -5.53 -20.85
N LEU A 270 3.78 -5.85 -19.62
CA LEU A 270 4.56 -5.52 -18.43
C LEU A 270 5.88 -6.29 -18.39
N ALA A 271 5.87 -7.56 -18.79
CA ALA A 271 7.09 -8.38 -18.84
C ALA A 271 8.09 -7.89 -19.90
N ALA A 272 7.62 -7.31 -20.99
CA ALA A 272 8.46 -6.72 -22.04
C ALA A 272 9.11 -5.39 -21.61
N ALA A 273 8.57 -4.69 -20.62
CA ALA A 273 9.11 -3.42 -20.12
C ALA A 273 10.36 -3.66 -19.24
N PRO A 274 11.30 -2.70 -19.18
CA PRO A 274 12.45 -2.77 -18.27
C PRO A 274 12.04 -2.52 -16.81
N PRO A 275 12.90 -2.84 -15.82
CA PRO A 275 12.65 -2.54 -14.39
C PRO A 275 12.47 -1.05 -14.11
N VAL A 276 13.17 -0.18 -14.84
CA VAL A 276 13.04 1.28 -14.81
C VAL A 276 12.66 1.73 -16.22
N VAL A 277 11.50 2.35 -16.36
CA VAL A 277 10.96 2.81 -17.64
C VAL A 277 11.25 4.30 -17.82
N ASP A 278 11.89 4.66 -18.93
CA ASP A 278 12.09 6.06 -19.31
C ASP A 278 10.88 6.56 -20.12
N VAL A 279 10.24 7.65 -19.64
CA VAL A 279 9.04 8.22 -20.24
C VAL A 279 9.33 9.66 -20.65
N PRO A 280 9.34 9.97 -21.95
CA PRO A 280 9.52 11.35 -22.39
C PRO A 280 8.26 12.19 -22.12
N ILE A 281 8.46 13.47 -21.78
CA ILE A 281 7.39 14.48 -21.70
C ILE A 281 7.81 15.62 -22.63
N PRO A 282 7.43 15.59 -23.91
CA PRO A 282 7.76 16.64 -24.86
C PRO A 282 7.17 18.00 -24.44
N ALA A 283 7.83 19.10 -24.84
CA ALA A 283 7.32 20.46 -24.63
C ALA A 283 5.88 20.61 -25.17
N GLY A 284 5.04 21.31 -24.43
CA GLY A 284 3.63 21.50 -24.76
C GLY A 284 2.74 20.28 -24.56
N THR A 285 3.30 19.17 -24.01
CA THR A 285 2.52 18.00 -23.59
C THR A 285 2.49 17.88 -22.06
N HIS A 286 1.63 17.01 -21.56
CA HIS A 286 1.55 16.75 -20.13
C HIS A 286 1.57 15.25 -19.83
N PHE A 287 1.83 14.93 -18.55
CA PHE A 287 1.83 13.57 -18.05
C PHE A 287 1.28 13.55 -16.61
N THR A 288 0.33 12.65 -16.33
CA THR A 288 -0.31 12.59 -15.01
C THR A 288 0.26 11.44 -14.17
N VAL A 289 0.65 11.73 -12.93
CA VAL A 289 1.08 10.74 -11.92
C VAL A 289 0.04 10.65 -10.81
N CYS A 290 -0.49 9.46 -10.59
CA CYS A 290 -1.34 9.11 -9.46
C CYS A 290 -0.57 8.23 -8.48
N GLY A 291 -0.84 8.39 -7.18
CA GLY A 291 -0.36 7.50 -6.12
C GLY A 291 -1.28 6.31 -5.90
N ASP A 292 -1.27 5.82 -4.66
CA ASP A 292 -2.05 4.67 -4.18
C ASP A 292 -3.55 4.82 -4.46
N VAL A 293 -4.20 3.75 -4.93
CA VAL A 293 -5.65 3.72 -5.20
C VAL A 293 -6.38 2.72 -4.30
N HIS A 294 -5.68 1.67 -3.88
CA HIS A 294 -6.12 0.70 -2.88
C HIS A 294 -7.55 0.19 -3.03
N GLY A 295 -7.93 -0.28 -4.21
CA GLY A 295 -9.25 -0.86 -4.45
C GLY A 295 -10.41 0.12 -4.31
N GLN A 296 -10.17 1.42 -4.32
CA GLN A 296 -11.20 2.46 -4.29
C GLN A 296 -11.65 2.81 -5.73
N PHE A 297 -12.38 1.88 -6.35
CA PHE A 297 -12.77 1.97 -7.77
C PHE A 297 -13.54 3.24 -8.12
N TYR A 298 -14.44 3.69 -7.24
CA TYR A 298 -15.24 4.90 -7.50
C TYR A 298 -14.40 6.17 -7.45
N ASP A 299 -13.33 6.17 -6.68
CA ASP A 299 -12.36 7.27 -6.64
C ASP A 299 -11.43 7.25 -7.86
N LEU A 300 -11.06 6.06 -8.37
CA LEU A 300 -10.39 5.94 -9.67
C LEU A 300 -11.25 6.55 -10.79
N LEU A 301 -12.55 6.25 -10.82
CA LEU A 301 -13.47 6.87 -11.78
C LEU A 301 -13.57 8.39 -11.59
N ARG A 302 -13.52 8.87 -10.36
CA ARG A 302 -13.49 10.31 -10.07
C ARG A 302 -12.24 11.00 -10.63
N ILE A 303 -11.08 10.34 -10.60
CA ILE A 303 -9.87 10.84 -11.25
C ILE A 303 -10.13 10.97 -12.76
N PHE A 304 -10.68 9.94 -13.42
CA PHE A 304 -10.98 9.98 -14.84
C PHE A 304 -12.06 11.00 -15.22
N GLU A 305 -13.07 11.20 -14.39
CA GLU A 305 -14.08 12.25 -14.58
C GLU A 305 -13.47 13.66 -14.56
N ARG A 306 -12.50 13.91 -13.65
CA ARG A 306 -11.96 15.25 -13.43
C ARG A 306 -10.74 15.58 -14.30
N ASN A 307 -9.92 14.60 -14.62
CA ASN A 307 -8.68 14.78 -15.39
C ASN A 307 -8.73 14.15 -16.78
N GLY A 308 -9.89 13.58 -17.18
CA GLY A 308 -10.04 12.79 -18.40
C GLY A 308 -9.56 11.35 -18.26
N ALA A 309 -10.16 10.44 -19.01
CA ALA A 309 -9.72 9.04 -19.04
C ALA A 309 -8.34 8.91 -19.74
N PRO A 310 -7.59 7.82 -19.45
CA PRO A 310 -6.34 7.54 -20.16
C PRO A 310 -6.53 7.48 -21.69
N SER A 311 -5.65 8.15 -22.41
CA SER A 311 -5.64 8.17 -23.88
C SER A 311 -4.23 8.52 -24.38
N PRO A 312 -3.94 8.42 -25.69
CA PRO A 312 -2.66 8.86 -26.25
C PRO A 312 -2.34 10.34 -25.99
N SER A 313 -3.36 11.20 -25.85
CA SER A 313 -3.19 12.62 -25.53
C SER A 313 -3.29 12.93 -24.03
N ASN A 314 -3.62 11.94 -23.19
CA ASN A 314 -3.73 12.09 -21.73
C ASN A 314 -3.08 10.90 -21.01
N PRO A 315 -1.75 10.81 -21.03
CA PRO A 315 -1.02 9.69 -20.46
C PRO A 315 -0.99 9.75 -18.93
N TYR A 316 -0.96 8.54 -18.32
CA TYR A 316 -0.95 8.34 -16.88
C TYR A 316 0.13 7.37 -16.41
N LEU A 317 0.64 7.61 -15.22
CA LEU A 317 1.34 6.64 -14.39
C LEU A 317 0.59 6.47 -13.07
N PHE A 318 0.22 5.24 -12.74
CA PHE A 318 -0.22 4.87 -11.40
C PHE A 318 0.96 4.23 -10.65
N ASN A 319 1.31 4.80 -9.51
CA ASN A 319 2.57 4.51 -8.80
C ASN A 319 2.44 3.41 -7.74
N GLY A 320 1.80 2.29 -8.09
CA GLY A 320 1.65 1.12 -7.21
C GLY A 320 0.46 1.19 -6.27
N ASP A 321 0.34 0.16 -5.47
CA ASP A 321 -0.72 -0.03 -4.48
C ASP A 321 -2.13 0.16 -5.07
N PHE A 322 -2.40 -0.57 -6.14
CA PHE A 322 -3.70 -0.57 -6.81
C PHE A 322 -4.74 -1.34 -6.03
N VAL A 323 -4.31 -2.36 -5.31
CA VAL A 323 -5.15 -3.38 -4.68
C VAL A 323 -5.05 -3.37 -3.15
N ASP A 324 -5.84 -4.22 -2.50
CA ASP A 324 -5.97 -4.31 -1.04
C ASP A 324 -6.70 -3.12 -0.40
N ARG A 325 -7.13 -3.24 0.85
CA ARG A 325 -7.81 -2.23 1.67
C ARG A 325 -9.22 -1.88 1.22
N GLY A 326 -9.39 -1.35 0.01
CA GLY A 326 -10.70 -1.20 -0.61
C GLY A 326 -11.30 -2.56 -0.99
N SER A 327 -12.60 -2.61 -1.24
CA SER A 327 -13.31 -3.86 -1.57
C SER A 327 -13.69 -3.97 -3.04
N PHE A 328 -13.07 -3.12 -3.88
CA PHE A 328 -13.23 -3.10 -5.34
C PHE A 328 -11.87 -3.17 -6.05
N SER A 329 -10.92 -3.92 -5.47
CA SER A 329 -9.56 -4.05 -6.01
C SER A 329 -9.53 -4.74 -7.35
N VAL A 330 -10.41 -5.73 -7.56
CA VAL A 330 -10.54 -6.43 -8.84
C VAL A 330 -11.02 -5.49 -9.94
N GLU A 331 -11.97 -4.62 -9.65
CA GLU A 331 -12.49 -3.61 -10.57
C GLU A 331 -11.40 -2.58 -10.92
N VAL A 332 -10.61 -2.13 -9.95
CA VAL A 332 -9.48 -1.22 -10.15
C VAL A 332 -8.46 -1.84 -11.08
N ILE A 333 -7.94 -3.02 -10.73
CA ILE A 333 -6.81 -3.60 -11.45
C ILE A 333 -7.20 -4.05 -12.86
N LEU A 334 -8.41 -4.59 -13.07
CA LEU A 334 -8.88 -4.93 -14.40
C LEU A 334 -9.09 -3.69 -15.27
N THR A 335 -9.54 -2.57 -14.69
CA THR A 335 -9.68 -1.30 -15.42
C THR A 335 -8.32 -0.78 -15.83
N LEU A 336 -7.34 -0.74 -14.93
CA LEU A 336 -5.99 -0.29 -15.24
C LEU A 336 -5.30 -1.20 -16.27
N PHE A 337 -5.45 -2.53 -16.15
CA PHE A 337 -4.87 -3.47 -17.10
C PHE A 337 -5.54 -3.40 -18.46
N ALA A 338 -6.86 -3.18 -18.52
CA ALA A 338 -7.56 -3.00 -19.79
C ALA A 338 -7.10 -1.72 -20.51
N TYR A 339 -6.93 -0.59 -19.79
CA TYR A 339 -6.34 0.62 -20.37
C TYR A 339 -4.87 0.42 -20.78
N LYS A 340 -4.09 -0.35 -20.00
CA LYS A 340 -2.71 -0.73 -20.38
C LYS A 340 -2.69 -1.51 -21.69
N CYS A 341 -3.62 -2.43 -21.88
CA CYS A 341 -3.74 -3.17 -23.14
C CYS A 341 -4.21 -2.29 -24.30
N LEU A 342 -5.11 -1.34 -24.02
CA LEU A 342 -5.66 -0.43 -25.03
C LEU A 342 -4.65 0.64 -25.47
N TYR A 343 -3.91 1.22 -24.52
CA TYR A 343 -2.94 2.30 -24.73
C TYR A 343 -1.59 1.98 -24.07
N PRO A 344 -0.80 1.03 -24.62
CA PRO A 344 0.43 0.55 -24.00
C PRO A 344 1.47 1.64 -23.71
N GLU A 345 1.55 2.66 -24.58
CA GLU A 345 2.52 3.75 -24.48
C GLU A 345 1.97 4.98 -23.74
N SER A 346 0.75 4.89 -23.18
CA SER A 346 0.08 6.02 -22.52
C SER A 346 -0.44 5.70 -21.14
N LEU A 347 -0.51 4.43 -20.77
CA LEU A 347 -0.77 4.00 -19.40
C LEU A 347 0.43 3.23 -18.84
N PHE A 348 1.01 3.76 -17.77
CA PHE A 348 2.14 3.18 -17.06
C PHE A 348 1.72 2.76 -15.67
N LEU A 349 2.33 1.68 -15.19
CA LEU A 349 2.04 1.08 -13.88
C LEU A 349 3.36 0.74 -13.20
N ALA A 350 3.62 1.27 -12.02
CA ALA A 350 4.72 0.86 -11.17
C ALA A 350 4.26 -0.18 -10.14
N ARG A 351 5.15 -1.01 -9.65
CA ARG A 351 4.87 -1.96 -8.58
C ARG A 351 4.88 -1.26 -7.23
N GLY A 352 3.82 -1.44 -6.42
CA GLY A 352 3.79 -1.10 -5.01
C GLY A 352 4.09 -2.32 -4.14
N ASN A 353 4.17 -2.10 -2.83
CA ASN A 353 4.38 -3.20 -1.88
C ASN A 353 3.15 -4.09 -1.74
N HIS A 354 1.95 -3.57 -2.03
CA HIS A 354 0.71 -4.35 -2.08
C HIS A 354 0.56 -5.20 -3.33
N GLU A 355 1.36 -5.02 -4.36
CA GLU A 355 1.45 -5.95 -5.49
C GLU A 355 2.39 -7.12 -5.13
N SER A 356 2.06 -7.82 -4.03
CA SER A 356 2.79 -8.99 -3.50
C SER A 356 1.85 -10.01 -2.84
N ALA A 357 2.21 -11.28 -2.94
CA ALA A 357 1.40 -12.38 -2.42
C ALA A 357 1.16 -12.29 -0.90
N GLY A 358 2.16 -11.81 -0.15
CA GLY A 358 2.07 -11.64 1.30
C GLY A 358 1.00 -10.63 1.69
N MET A 359 1.04 -9.44 1.09
CA MET A 359 0.08 -8.37 1.36
C MET A 359 -1.33 -8.75 0.89
N ASN A 360 -1.47 -9.31 -0.32
CA ASN A 360 -2.78 -9.68 -0.86
C ASN A 360 -3.54 -10.72 -0.03
N LYS A 361 -2.82 -11.68 0.60
CA LYS A 361 -3.42 -12.63 1.54
C LYS A 361 -3.90 -11.97 2.83
N VAL A 362 -3.20 -10.94 3.28
CA VAL A 362 -3.49 -10.23 4.54
C VAL A 362 -4.59 -9.20 4.36
N TYR A 363 -4.50 -8.36 3.33
CA TYR A 363 -5.29 -7.13 3.19
C TYR A 363 -6.48 -7.23 2.24
N GLY A 364 -6.67 -8.37 1.54
CA GLY A 364 -7.94 -8.72 0.96
C GLY A 364 -7.97 -9.08 -0.51
N PHE A 365 -7.04 -8.65 -1.33
CA PHE A 365 -7.09 -8.87 -2.78
C PHE A 365 -7.14 -10.36 -3.18
N ASP A 366 -6.32 -11.23 -2.58
CA ASP A 366 -6.37 -12.68 -2.85
C ASP A 366 -7.77 -13.26 -2.55
N GLY A 367 -8.37 -12.86 -1.41
CA GLY A 367 -9.72 -13.27 -1.04
C GLY A 367 -10.79 -12.73 -1.99
N GLU A 368 -10.64 -11.49 -2.45
CA GLU A 368 -11.56 -10.83 -3.38
C GLU A 368 -11.56 -11.52 -4.75
N VAL A 369 -10.36 -11.78 -5.33
CA VAL A 369 -10.26 -12.49 -6.62
C VAL A 369 -10.83 -13.89 -6.55
N ARG A 370 -10.56 -14.62 -5.46
CA ARG A 370 -11.12 -15.97 -5.26
C ARG A 370 -12.63 -15.96 -5.12
N ALA A 371 -13.21 -14.94 -4.49
CA ALA A 371 -14.64 -14.81 -4.31
C ALA A 371 -15.36 -14.37 -5.59
N LYS A 372 -14.78 -13.40 -6.33
CA LYS A 372 -15.39 -12.84 -7.55
C LYS A 372 -15.13 -13.70 -8.79
N PHE A 373 -14.02 -14.42 -8.85
CA PHE A 373 -13.58 -15.22 -10.01
C PHE A 373 -13.11 -16.62 -9.64
N SER A 374 -11.79 -16.81 -9.40
CA SER A 374 -11.23 -18.13 -9.12
C SER A 374 -9.83 -18.08 -8.48
N PRO A 375 -9.39 -19.18 -7.82
CA PRO A 375 -8.01 -19.31 -7.35
C PRO A 375 -6.96 -19.19 -8.46
N LEU A 376 -7.26 -19.73 -9.66
CA LEU A 376 -6.34 -19.67 -10.80
C LEU A 376 -6.08 -18.23 -11.27
N LEU A 377 -7.11 -17.38 -11.26
CA LEU A 377 -6.95 -15.96 -11.59
C LEU A 377 -6.14 -15.23 -10.52
N ALA A 378 -6.29 -15.57 -9.23
CA ALA A 378 -5.47 -15.02 -8.16
C ALA A 378 -3.98 -15.38 -8.34
N ASP A 379 -3.68 -16.62 -8.72
CA ASP A 379 -2.31 -17.04 -9.02
C ASP A 379 -1.74 -16.33 -10.26
N LEU A 380 -2.57 -16.07 -11.29
CA LEU A 380 -2.17 -15.30 -12.46
C LEU A 380 -1.89 -13.83 -12.12
N PHE A 381 -2.70 -13.19 -11.29
CA PHE A 381 -2.43 -11.83 -10.80
C PHE A 381 -1.10 -11.75 -10.06
N ARG A 382 -0.82 -12.72 -9.17
CA ARG A 382 0.45 -12.78 -8.45
C ARG A 382 1.65 -12.84 -9.41
N GLU A 383 1.57 -13.67 -10.45
CA GLU A 383 2.62 -13.77 -11.46
C GLU A 383 2.74 -12.47 -12.28
N THR A 384 1.61 -11.83 -12.60
CA THR A 384 1.56 -10.56 -13.33
C THR A 384 2.15 -9.41 -12.52
N PHE A 385 1.91 -9.35 -11.21
CA PHE A 385 2.49 -8.34 -10.32
C PHE A 385 4.02 -8.42 -10.24
N CYS A 386 4.58 -9.62 -10.37
CA CYS A 386 6.03 -9.79 -10.48
C CYS A 386 6.62 -9.20 -11.77
N ALA A 387 5.81 -8.98 -12.81
CA ALA A 387 6.25 -8.38 -14.07
C ALA A 387 6.17 -6.84 -14.08
N LEU A 388 5.53 -6.21 -13.10
CA LEU A 388 5.43 -4.74 -13.00
C LEU A 388 6.81 -4.07 -12.93
N PRO A 389 7.06 -2.98 -13.67
CA PRO A 389 8.22 -2.12 -13.48
C PRO A 389 8.31 -1.60 -12.04
N LEU A 390 9.53 -1.33 -11.54
CA LEU A 390 9.76 -0.85 -10.17
C LEU A 390 9.82 0.68 -10.10
N ALA A 391 10.20 1.34 -11.20
CA ALA A 391 10.38 2.78 -11.24
C ALA A 391 10.14 3.33 -12.65
N HIS A 392 9.88 4.64 -12.73
CA HIS A 392 9.79 5.39 -13.98
C HIS A 392 10.63 6.66 -13.88
N VAL A 393 11.28 7.05 -14.98
CA VAL A 393 11.99 8.33 -15.11
C VAL A 393 11.25 9.20 -16.10
N LEU A 394 10.63 10.27 -15.62
CA LEU A 394 9.83 11.18 -16.45
C LEU A 394 10.69 12.34 -16.94
N GLY A 395 10.66 12.61 -18.26
CA GLY A 395 11.42 13.70 -18.89
C GLY A 395 12.93 13.62 -18.65
N GLY A 396 13.47 12.47 -18.24
CA GLY A 396 14.87 12.31 -17.86
C GLY A 396 15.27 12.96 -16.54
N ARG A 397 14.33 13.58 -15.80
CA ARG A 397 14.61 14.44 -14.64
C ARG A 397 13.85 14.07 -13.36
N VAL A 398 12.71 13.39 -13.46
CA VAL A 398 11.87 13.04 -12.32
C VAL A 398 11.84 11.53 -12.14
N LEU A 399 12.35 11.04 -10.99
CA LEU A 399 12.23 9.63 -10.63
C LEU A 399 10.90 9.41 -9.90
N VAL A 400 10.11 8.46 -10.37
CA VAL A 400 8.88 8.01 -9.71
C VAL A 400 9.08 6.59 -9.22
N VAL A 401 8.94 6.38 -7.90
CA VAL A 401 9.02 5.08 -7.21
C VAL A 401 7.89 4.97 -6.20
N HIS A 402 7.51 3.76 -5.80
CA HIS A 402 6.42 3.61 -4.85
C HIS A 402 6.82 4.00 -3.43
N GLY A 403 7.84 3.36 -2.85
CA GLY A 403 8.34 3.61 -1.49
C GLY A 403 9.37 4.74 -1.45
N GLY A 404 10.65 4.45 -1.64
CA GLY A 404 11.65 5.51 -1.55
C GLY A 404 13.07 5.08 -1.84
N LEU A 405 14.03 5.68 -1.12
CA LEU A 405 15.45 5.52 -1.36
C LEU A 405 16.10 4.49 -0.43
N PHE A 406 17.43 4.42 -0.42
CA PHE A 406 18.23 3.26 -0.11
C PHE A 406 19.02 3.40 1.19
N SER A 407 19.31 2.26 1.81
CA SER A 407 20.13 2.15 3.02
C SER A 407 21.62 2.48 2.79
N ARG A 408 22.08 2.52 1.53
CA ARG A 408 23.48 2.81 1.13
C ARG A 408 23.56 4.00 0.18
N ASP A 409 24.73 4.63 0.15
CA ASP A 409 25.05 5.70 -0.80
C ASP A 409 25.48 5.14 -2.18
N GLY A 410 25.53 6.03 -3.19
CA GLY A 410 26.04 5.75 -4.51
C GLY A 410 25.20 4.81 -5.37
N VAL A 411 23.94 4.59 -5.02
CA VAL A 411 23.00 3.81 -5.85
C VAL A 411 22.68 4.60 -7.12
N THR A 412 22.82 3.93 -8.27
CA THR A 412 22.60 4.52 -9.58
C THR A 412 21.34 3.97 -10.26
N LEU A 413 20.83 4.69 -11.27
CA LEU A 413 19.75 4.17 -12.13
C LEU A 413 20.17 2.88 -12.85
N ALA A 414 21.46 2.67 -13.11
CA ALA A 414 21.98 1.43 -13.67
C ALA A 414 21.78 0.25 -12.70
N ASP A 415 22.05 0.46 -11.40
CA ASP A 415 21.78 -0.56 -10.37
C ASP A 415 20.28 -0.94 -10.33
N LEU A 416 19.40 0.05 -10.46
CA LEU A 416 17.96 -0.19 -10.46
C LEU A 416 17.50 -0.94 -11.73
N ARG A 417 18.09 -0.62 -12.89
CA ARG A 417 17.81 -1.34 -14.15
C ARG A 417 18.31 -2.78 -14.15
N ALA A 418 19.28 -3.11 -13.29
CA ALA A 418 19.81 -4.46 -13.14
C ALA A 418 19.03 -5.35 -12.19
N ILE A 419 17.99 -4.83 -11.51
CA ILE A 419 17.19 -5.61 -10.55
C ILE A 419 16.39 -6.69 -11.29
N ASP A 420 16.53 -7.95 -10.88
CA ASP A 420 15.57 -9.01 -11.24
C ASP A 420 14.28 -8.80 -10.46
N ARG A 421 13.24 -8.29 -11.15
CA ARG A 421 11.93 -8.02 -10.56
C ARG A 421 10.94 -9.17 -10.67
N PHE A 422 11.24 -10.21 -11.47
CA PHE A 422 10.34 -11.34 -11.73
C PHE A 422 10.21 -12.30 -10.54
N ARG A 423 10.05 -11.75 -9.36
CA ARG A 423 9.95 -12.47 -8.09
C ARG A 423 9.12 -11.69 -7.07
N GLU A 424 8.77 -12.35 -5.99
CA GLU A 424 8.21 -11.67 -4.81
C GLU A 424 9.26 -10.71 -4.20
N PRO A 425 8.84 -9.56 -3.65
CA PRO A 425 9.75 -8.63 -2.99
C PRO A 425 10.51 -9.32 -1.86
N PRO A 426 11.85 -9.18 -1.81
CA PRO A 426 12.64 -9.69 -0.71
C PRO A 426 12.44 -8.86 0.57
N GLU A 427 12.92 -9.36 1.73
CA GLU A 427 12.84 -8.62 3.00
C GLU A 427 13.87 -7.48 3.10
N GLU A 428 14.89 -7.43 2.23
CA GLU A 428 15.96 -6.44 2.22
C GLU A 428 16.52 -6.20 0.81
N GLY A 429 17.32 -5.15 0.64
CA GLY A 429 17.98 -4.77 -0.60
C GLY A 429 17.15 -3.80 -1.46
N LEU A 430 17.72 -3.41 -2.63
CA LEU A 430 17.21 -2.30 -3.44
C LEU A 430 15.74 -2.44 -3.81
N MET A 431 15.30 -3.64 -4.21
CA MET A 431 13.89 -3.87 -4.56
C MET A 431 12.97 -3.68 -3.35
N CYS A 432 13.38 -4.16 -2.18
CA CYS A 432 12.63 -3.96 -0.94
C CYS A 432 12.52 -2.46 -0.61
N GLU A 433 13.64 -1.76 -0.67
CA GLU A 433 13.73 -0.34 -0.30
C GLU A 433 12.93 0.55 -1.27
N LEU A 434 12.94 0.27 -2.58
CA LEU A 434 12.09 0.94 -3.57
C LEU A 434 10.58 0.85 -3.24
N LEU A 435 10.17 -0.22 -2.57
CA LEU A 435 8.76 -0.49 -2.28
C LEU A 435 8.33 -0.06 -0.86
N TRP A 436 9.29 0.12 0.09
CA TRP A 436 8.96 0.24 1.51
C TRP A 436 9.57 1.43 2.24
N SER A 437 10.63 2.09 1.70
CA SER A 437 11.31 3.19 2.38
C SER A 437 10.45 4.44 2.42
N ASP A 438 10.53 5.20 3.53
CA ASP A 438 9.80 6.45 3.74
C ASP A 438 10.75 7.63 3.92
N PRO A 439 10.40 8.86 3.48
CA PRO A 439 11.15 10.06 3.82
C PRO A 439 11.06 10.38 5.31
N ALA A 440 12.09 11.04 5.82
CA ALA A 440 12.15 11.55 7.19
C ALA A 440 12.65 13.00 7.18
N PRO A 441 12.17 13.85 8.11
CA PRO A 441 12.57 15.24 8.16
C PRO A 441 14.02 15.43 8.64
N GLU A 442 14.56 14.48 9.42
CA GLU A 442 15.90 14.51 9.95
C GLU A 442 16.93 14.03 8.91
N PRO A 443 18.13 14.64 8.84
CA PRO A 443 19.21 14.15 7.98
C PRO A 443 19.64 12.72 8.32
N GLY A 444 20.18 12.01 7.33
CA GLY A 444 20.71 10.65 7.48
C GLY A 444 19.66 9.58 7.26
N ARG A 445 19.91 8.42 7.85
CA ARG A 445 19.05 7.24 7.76
C ARG A 445 18.68 6.71 9.13
N ALA A 446 17.47 6.23 9.26
CA ALA A 446 16.96 5.60 10.48
C ALA A 446 16.20 4.31 10.16
N PRO A 447 16.01 3.41 11.15
CA PRO A 447 15.13 2.27 11.00
C PRO A 447 13.71 2.71 10.63
N SER A 448 13.11 2.05 9.63
CA SER A 448 11.74 2.34 9.23
C SER A 448 10.74 2.04 10.36
N LYS A 449 9.79 2.93 10.56
CA LYS A 449 8.62 2.72 11.44
C LYS A 449 7.77 1.51 11.03
N ARG A 450 7.89 1.08 9.76
CA ARG A 450 7.16 -0.09 9.24
C ARG A 450 7.83 -1.41 9.61
N GLY A 451 9.15 -1.41 9.89
CA GLY A 451 9.96 -2.62 10.16
C GLY A 451 10.49 -3.29 8.90
N VAL A 452 10.34 -2.64 7.76
CA VAL A 452 10.87 -3.00 6.44
C VAL A 452 11.31 -1.70 5.76
N GLY A 453 12.36 -1.74 4.92
CA GLY A 453 12.95 -0.55 4.32
C GLY A 453 13.63 0.36 5.34
N VAL A 454 13.90 1.59 4.95
CA VAL A 454 14.59 2.60 5.76
C VAL A 454 13.81 3.92 5.78
N ALA A 455 14.02 4.73 6.81
CA ALA A 455 13.69 6.15 6.78
C ALA A 455 14.90 6.92 6.26
N PHE A 456 14.71 7.81 5.26
CA PHE A 456 15.79 8.55 4.60
C PHE A 456 15.57 10.06 4.66
N GLY A 457 16.62 10.80 4.99
CA GLY A 457 16.60 12.24 5.17
C GLY A 457 16.81 13.06 3.88
N PRO A 458 16.71 14.41 3.99
CA PRO A 458 16.86 15.33 2.85
C PRO A 458 18.26 15.30 2.23
N ASP A 459 19.30 14.99 3.00
CA ASP A 459 20.68 14.81 2.53
C ASP A 459 20.81 13.57 1.63
N VAL A 460 20.15 12.47 1.99
CA VAL A 460 20.12 11.24 1.20
C VAL A 460 19.42 11.46 -0.13
N THR A 461 18.27 12.16 -0.11
CA THR A 461 17.55 12.50 -1.34
C THR A 461 18.39 13.36 -2.27
N ARG A 462 19.03 14.42 -1.76
CA ARG A 462 19.85 15.30 -2.56
C ARG A 462 21.04 14.55 -3.19
N ALA A 463 21.77 13.78 -2.39
CA ALA A 463 22.90 13.00 -2.86
C ALA A 463 22.51 11.99 -3.96
N PHE A 464 21.36 11.33 -3.82
CA PHE A 464 20.86 10.40 -4.83
C PHE A 464 20.48 11.12 -6.14
N LEU A 465 19.75 12.24 -6.04
CA LEU A 465 19.34 13.03 -7.22
C LEU A 465 20.57 13.58 -7.97
N GLU A 466 21.54 14.15 -7.26
CA GLU A 466 22.80 14.64 -7.82
C GLU A 466 23.59 13.53 -8.52
N THR A 467 23.73 12.35 -7.88
CA THR A 467 24.44 11.18 -8.45
C THR A 467 23.84 10.73 -9.78
N ASN A 468 22.51 10.86 -9.93
CA ASN A 468 21.77 10.36 -11.09
C ASN A 468 21.34 11.46 -12.09
N GLY A 469 21.72 12.72 -11.87
CA GLY A 469 21.35 13.83 -12.73
C GLY A 469 19.85 14.13 -12.74
N LEU A 470 19.16 13.84 -11.63
CA LEU A 470 17.72 14.03 -11.46
C LEU A 470 17.43 15.33 -10.70
N GLY A 471 16.21 15.88 -10.87
CA GLY A 471 15.75 17.08 -10.19
C GLY A 471 14.72 16.80 -9.09
N LEU A 472 13.95 15.70 -9.19
CA LEU A 472 12.85 15.43 -8.28
C LEU A 472 12.67 13.93 -8.05
N LEU A 473 12.36 13.58 -6.79
CA LEU A 473 11.82 12.27 -6.39
C LEU A 473 10.31 12.39 -6.16
N VAL A 474 9.52 11.62 -6.87
CA VAL A 474 8.08 11.43 -6.60
C VAL A 474 7.86 10.03 -6.04
N ARG A 475 7.10 9.96 -4.97
CA ARG A 475 6.78 8.69 -4.30
C ARG A 475 5.33 8.67 -3.79
N SER A 476 4.89 7.55 -3.28
CA SER A 476 3.53 7.29 -2.79
C SER A 476 3.55 6.66 -1.38
N HIS A 477 2.81 5.58 -1.11
CA HIS A 477 2.97 4.71 0.06
C HIS A 477 2.60 5.31 1.43
N GLU A 478 2.43 6.62 1.57
CA GLU A 478 1.98 7.27 2.80
C GLU A 478 0.72 8.10 2.56
N VAL A 479 -0.26 7.90 3.43
CA VAL A 479 -1.45 8.76 3.46
C VAL A 479 -1.03 10.17 3.90
N LYS A 480 -1.38 11.17 3.11
CA LYS A 480 -1.21 12.59 3.44
C LYS A 480 -2.58 13.26 3.58
N ASP A 481 -2.80 14.05 4.63
CA ASP A 481 -4.11 14.69 4.90
C ASP A 481 -4.63 15.50 3.68
N GLY A 482 -3.73 16.19 2.97
CA GLY A 482 -4.03 16.97 1.76
C GLY A 482 -3.94 16.17 0.45
N GLY A 483 -3.71 14.85 0.48
CA GLY A 483 -3.49 14.01 -0.69
C GLY A 483 -2.07 14.06 -1.25
N PHE A 484 -1.27 15.05 -0.91
CA PHE A 484 0.15 15.15 -1.25
C PHE A 484 0.93 15.94 -0.20
N GLU A 485 2.24 15.78 -0.20
CA GLU A 485 3.16 16.55 0.63
C GLU A 485 4.48 16.80 -0.11
N VAL A 486 5.00 18.03 -0.03
CA VAL A 486 6.30 18.42 -0.59
C VAL A 486 7.31 18.46 0.54
N GLU A 487 8.32 17.61 0.47
CA GLU A 487 9.29 17.34 1.53
C GLU A 487 10.72 17.63 1.04
N HIS A 488 11.70 17.54 1.92
CA HIS A 488 13.15 17.67 1.64
C HIS A 488 13.50 18.95 0.86
N GLY A 489 12.82 20.07 1.19
CA GLY A 489 13.05 21.36 0.53
C GLY A 489 12.62 21.40 -0.93
N GLY A 490 11.65 20.59 -1.32
CA GLY A 490 11.13 20.50 -2.68
C GLY A 490 11.71 19.36 -3.51
N ALA A 491 12.67 18.63 -2.99
CA ALA A 491 13.34 17.53 -3.71
C ALA A 491 12.60 16.19 -3.64
N CYS A 492 11.61 16.04 -2.75
CA CYS A 492 10.79 14.85 -2.59
C CYS A 492 9.30 15.23 -2.53
N VAL A 493 8.47 14.51 -3.26
CA VAL A 493 7.01 14.67 -3.22
C VAL A 493 6.36 13.33 -2.96
N THR A 494 5.52 13.28 -1.91
CA THR A 494 4.62 12.15 -1.67
C THR A 494 3.25 12.47 -2.26
N VAL A 495 2.69 11.60 -3.10
CA VAL A 495 1.34 11.69 -3.67
C VAL A 495 0.50 10.46 -3.31
N PHE A 496 -0.74 10.67 -2.87
CA PHE A 496 -1.67 9.64 -2.44
C PHE A 496 -3.03 9.88 -3.08
N SER A 497 -3.56 8.91 -3.83
CA SER A 497 -4.74 9.09 -4.69
C SER A 497 -6.01 8.38 -4.18
N ALA A 498 -5.99 7.83 -2.95
CA ALA A 498 -7.15 7.24 -2.30
C ALA A 498 -7.73 8.20 -1.22
N PRO A 499 -8.71 9.04 -1.55
CA PRO A 499 -9.32 9.95 -0.58
C PRO A 499 -10.16 9.19 0.43
N ASN A 500 -10.37 9.77 1.61
CA ASN A 500 -11.06 9.14 2.75
C ASN A 500 -10.63 7.68 2.94
N TYR A 501 -9.34 7.43 2.94
CA TYR A 501 -8.73 6.09 2.92
C TYR A 501 -9.36 5.13 3.93
N CYS A 502 -9.71 3.93 3.47
CA CYS A 502 -10.43 2.91 4.25
C CYS A 502 -11.75 3.43 4.85
N ASP A 503 -12.43 4.38 4.24
CA ASP A 503 -13.64 5.05 4.74
C ASP A 503 -13.49 5.67 6.14
N ALA A 504 -12.26 6.00 6.52
CA ALA A 504 -11.94 6.32 7.90
C ALA A 504 -10.96 7.48 8.09
N MET A 505 -10.09 7.77 7.12
CA MET A 505 -8.99 8.71 7.33
C MET A 505 -9.36 10.18 7.10
N GLY A 506 -10.36 10.44 6.25
CA GLY A 506 -10.85 11.79 5.92
C GLY A 506 -9.83 12.67 5.20
N ASN A 507 -8.80 12.05 4.59
CA ASN A 507 -7.82 12.70 3.77
C ASN A 507 -8.40 13.03 2.38
N LEU A 508 -7.81 13.99 1.70
CA LEU A 508 -8.02 14.19 0.27
C LEU A 508 -7.19 13.18 -0.54
N GLY A 509 -7.61 12.91 -1.78
CA GLY A 509 -6.76 12.30 -2.79
C GLY A 509 -6.08 13.39 -3.62
N ALA A 510 -4.97 13.06 -4.28
CA ALA A 510 -4.30 13.97 -5.19
C ALA A 510 -3.70 13.24 -6.40
N TRP A 511 -3.45 13.99 -7.48
CA TRP A 511 -2.58 13.61 -8.57
C TRP A 511 -1.66 14.77 -8.94
N ILE A 512 -0.56 14.46 -9.60
CA ILE A 512 0.40 15.44 -10.11
C ILE A 512 0.31 15.42 -11.64
N ARG A 513 0.12 16.58 -12.25
CA ARG A 513 0.24 16.77 -13.69
C ARG A 513 1.56 17.45 -13.98
N PHE A 514 2.46 16.77 -14.68
CA PHE A 514 3.71 17.33 -15.16
C PHE A 514 3.53 17.94 -16.55
N GLU A 515 4.01 19.14 -16.74
CA GLU A 515 4.13 19.77 -18.06
C GLU A 515 5.56 19.63 -18.55
N GLY A 516 5.72 19.25 -19.83
CA GLY A 516 7.03 19.10 -20.44
C GLY A 516 7.79 20.43 -20.44
N ALA A 517 9.08 20.38 -20.13
CA ALA A 517 9.94 21.57 -20.15
C ALA A 517 10.07 22.17 -21.55
N ASP A 518 10.09 23.49 -21.63
CA ASP A 518 10.24 24.21 -22.92
C ASP A 518 11.64 24.01 -23.52
N GLU A 519 12.65 23.82 -22.65
CA GLU A 519 14.04 23.60 -23.07
C GLU A 519 14.43 22.11 -22.94
N PRO A 520 15.19 21.56 -23.89
CA PRO A 520 15.68 20.18 -23.80
C PRO A 520 16.51 19.96 -22.53
N GLY A 521 16.13 18.94 -21.75
CA GLY A 521 16.79 18.60 -20.47
C GLY A 521 16.37 19.48 -19.28
N GLY A 522 15.40 20.38 -19.45
CA GLY A 522 14.78 21.12 -18.35
C GLY A 522 13.92 20.22 -17.45
N ASP A 523 13.64 20.70 -16.25
CA ASP A 523 12.80 19.99 -15.30
C ASP A 523 11.31 20.12 -15.66
N PRO A 524 10.56 19.01 -15.77
CA PRO A 524 9.11 19.09 -15.94
C PRO A 524 8.43 19.79 -14.76
N THR A 525 7.45 20.66 -15.04
CA THR A 525 6.77 21.46 -14.01
C THR A 525 5.62 20.68 -13.39
N PRO A 526 5.61 20.42 -12.06
CA PRO A 526 4.53 19.72 -11.38
C PRO A 526 3.36 20.65 -11.02
N HIS A 527 2.13 20.23 -11.33
CA HIS A 527 0.88 20.87 -10.91
C HIS A 527 0.06 19.87 -10.10
N PHE A 528 -0.29 20.26 -8.87
CA PHE A 528 -1.00 19.41 -7.92
C PHE A 528 -2.51 19.67 -7.98
N THR A 529 -3.29 18.61 -8.08
CA THR A 529 -4.75 18.67 -7.98
C THR A 529 -5.24 17.75 -6.88
N THR A 530 -6.12 18.24 -6.02
CA THR A 530 -6.71 17.47 -4.93
C THR A 530 -8.19 17.21 -5.17
N PHE A 531 -8.72 16.12 -4.56
CA PHE A 531 -10.11 15.74 -4.71
C PHE A 531 -10.65 15.00 -3.48
N GLU A 532 -11.96 15.10 -3.28
CA GLU A 532 -12.69 14.40 -2.22
C GLU A 532 -13.17 13.03 -2.71
N ALA A 533 -13.45 12.14 -1.76
CA ALA A 533 -13.96 10.80 -2.03
C ALA A 533 -15.29 10.83 -2.80
N ALA A 534 -15.43 9.93 -3.75
CA ALA A 534 -16.66 9.69 -4.47
C ALA A 534 -17.63 8.85 -3.63
N PRO A 535 -18.95 9.06 -3.75
CA PRO A 535 -19.92 8.12 -3.21
C PRO A 535 -19.75 6.73 -3.82
N HIS A 536 -19.84 5.70 -3.00
CA HIS A 536 -19.71 4.30 -3.44
C HIS A 536 -20.77 3.42 -2.75
N PRO A 537 -21.06 2.20 -3.26
CA PRO A 537 -21.95 1.25 -2.61
C PRO A 537 -21.49 0.92 -1.19
N PRO A 538 -22.41 0.61 -0.25
CA PRO A 538 -22.10 0.38 1.16
C PRO A 538 -21.43 -0.99 1.41
N VAL A 539 -20.28 -1.21 0.74
CA VAL A 539 -19.40 -2.35 0.98
C VAL A 539 -18.28 -1.88 1.89
N ARG A 540 -18.13 -2.54 3.04
CA ARG A 540 -17.10 -2.14 4.01
C ARG A 540 -15.69 -2.33 3.45
N PRO A 541 -14.73 -1.47 3.78
CA PRO A 541 -13.33 -1.70 3.49
C PRO A 541 -12.85 -3.05 4.07
N MET A 542 -11.88 -3.66 3.42
CA MET A 542 -11.28 -4.94 3.82
C MET A 542 -12.29 -6.08 3.97
N ALA A 543 -13.39 -6.08 3.18
CA ALA A 543 -14.44 -7.10 3.25
C ALA A 543 -13.91 -8.53 3.00
N PHE A 544 -12.83 -8.66 2.25
CA PHE A 544 -12.19 -9.93 1.89
C PHE A 544 -10.86 -10.18 2.61
N ALA A 545 -10.46 -9.30 3.54
CA ALA A 545 -9.22 -9.42 4.27
C ALA A 545 -9.20 -10.65 5.20
N SER A 546 -7.99 -11.08 5.56
CA SER A 546 -7.79 -12.16 6.52
C SER A 546 -8.54 -11.88 7.83
N PRO A 547 -9.21 -12.88 8.43
CA PRO A 547 -9.90 -12.75 9.71
C PRO A 547 -9.02 -12.23 10.86
N PHE A 548 -7.68 -12.37 10.77
CA PHE A 548 -6.74 -11.78 11.72
C PHE A 548 -6.82 -10.26 11.72
N MET A 549 -6.94 -9.65 10.53
CA MET A 549 -6.97 -8.20 10.39
C MET A 549 -8.28 -7.60 10.92
N GLY A 550 -9.41 -8.28 10.75
CA GLY A 550 -10.69 -7.84 11.31
C GLY A 550 -10.63 -7.61 12.82
N GLY A 551 -10.01 -8.53 13.56
CA GLY A 551 -9.79 -8.36 15.02
C GLY A 551 -8.75 -7.29 15.38
N MET A 552 -7.75 -7.04 14.52
CA MET A 552 -6.69 -6.06 14.74
C MET A 552 -7.19 -4.62 14.51
N PHE A 553 -8.01 -4.39 13.50
CA PHE A 553 -8.54 -3.06 13.19
C PHE A 553 -9.94 -2.80 13.79
N GLY A 554 -10.55 -3.79 14.44
CA GLY A 554 -11.87 -3.67 15.03
C GLY A 554 -12.99 -3.64 13.99
N LEU A 555 -12.74 -4.29 12.83
CA LEU A 555 -13.69 -4.46 11.72
C LEU A 555 -14.65 -5.62 11.98
#